data_4bcfc9d913bea069d9ce34cb02c180bf
#
_entry.id   4bcfc9d913bea069d9ce34cb02c180bf
#
_cell.length_a   1.000
_cell.length_b   1.000
_cell.length_c   1.000
_cell.angle_alpha   90.00
_cell.angle_beta   90.00
_cell.angle_gamma   90.00
#
_symmetry.space_group_name_H-M   'P 1'
#
loop_
_entity.id
_entity.type
_entity.pdbx_description
1 polymer ?
#
loop_
_entity_poly.entity_id
_entity_poly.type
_entity_poly.pdbx_seq_one_letter_code
_entity_poly.pdbx_strand_id
1 'polypeptide(L)'
;EVSFLTGIEDMKNAVDTLITAAPDAIQLTIGQAKLLQDNPNRSKPALVLRTDVANVYGKVIPDHLFSILLGDPVLQAVRLDAAIVVVNLLDRPGRPELKDACIRNIMTLKAQCEHYGMPLMVEPLVMKDASAGGYTSDGELEKILPLVRQAVELGADVIKADPTDNAADYHHVVKVCGAIPVLVRGGGRVSDEELLSRTAEVLKQGAAGIVYGRNIIAHPKPAKITKALMSMLHDKTSVSEALKIISA
;
A
#
# COMPACT_ATOMS: atom_id res chain seq x y z
N GLU A 1 23.85 -0.80 -8.68
CA GLU A 1 22.38 -0.70 -8.82
C GLU A 1 21.74 -0.65 -7.44
N VAL A 2 21.11 0.46 -7.11
CA VAL A 2 20.31 0.57 -5.90
C VAL A 2 18.91 0.04 -6.24
N SER A 3 18.80 -1.27 -6.40
CA SER A 3 17.60 -1.94 -6.94
C SER A 3 16.31 -1.61 -6.19
N PHE A 4 16.42 -1.15 -4.94
CA PHE A 4 15.28 -0.74 -4.12
C PHE A 4 14.72 0.64 -4.49
N LEU A 5 15.52 1.49 -5.14
CA LEU A 5 15.13 2.83 -5.59
C LEU A 5 14.77 2.88 -7.08
N THR A 6 14.76 1.74 -7.77
CA THR A 6 14.44 1.70 -9.20
C THR A 6 13.11 2.38 -9.49
N GLY A 7 13.16 3.41 -10.35
CA GLY A 7 11.99 4.20 -10.76
C GLY A 7 11.60 5.33 -9.81
N ILE A 8 12.31 5.48 -8.69
CA ILE A 8 12.13 6.57 -7.71
C ILE A 8 13.45 7.26 -7.34
N GLU A 9 14.49 7.06 -8.12
CA GLU A 9 15.75 7.81 -7.97
C GLU A 9 15.52 9.31 -8.16
N ASP A 10 14.65 9.67 -9.11
CA ASP A 10 14.09 11.00 -9.28
C ASP A 10 12.62 10.99 -8.87
N MET A 11 12.36 11.29 -7.62
CA MET A 11 11.00 11.31 -7.05
C MET A 11 10.09 12.34 -7.73
N LYS A 12 10.64 13.49 -8.16
CA LYS A 12 9.83 14.50 -8.85
C LYS A 12 9.32 13.96 -10.18
N ASN A 13 10.20 13.38 -10.98
CA ASN A 13 9.81 12.76 -12.26
C ASN A 13 8.81 11.60 -12.07
N ALA A 14 9.02 10.77 -11.04
CA ALA A 14 8.11 9.68 -10.71
C ALA A 14 6.70 10.19 -10.37
N VAL A 15 6.59 11.21 -9.52
CA VAL A 15 5.31 11.82 -9.13
C VAL A 15 4.64 12.48 -10.33
N ASP A 16 5.37 13.27 -11.13
CA ASP A 16 4.83 13.92 -12.34
C ASP A 16 4.29 12.89 -13.35
N THR A 17 5.01 11.77 -13.52
CA THR A 17 4.57 10.66 -14.38
C THR A 17 3.26 10.05 -13.88
N LEU A 18 3.14 9.82 -12.57
CA LEU A 18 1.92 9.27 -11.98
C LEU A 18 0.76 10.28 -12.05
N ILE A 19 1.00 11.58 -11.83
CA ILE A 19 -0.04 12.61 -12.01
C ILE A 19 -0.62 12.54 -13.43
N THR A 20 0.23 12.36 -14.44
CA THR A 20 -0.21 12.23 -15.84
C THR A 20 -1.01 10.93 -16.09
N ALA A 21 -0.72 9.87 -15.33
CA ALA A 21 -1.44 8.62 -15.41
C ALA A 21 -2.78 8.65 -14.67
N ALA A 22 -2.98 9.63 -13.78
CA ALA A 22 -4.19 9.92 -13.02
C ALA A 22 -4.73 8.72 -12.20
N PRO A 23 -3.92 8.10 -11.29
CA PRO A 23 -4.50 7.18 -10.31
C PRO A 23 -5.40 7.94 -9.33
N ASP A 24 -6.28 7.25 -8.60
CA ASP A 24 -7.14 7.89 -7.58
C ASP A 24 -6.30 8.59 -6.50
N ALA A 25 -5.20 7.95 -6.08
CA ALA A 25 -4.33 8.49 -5.04
C ALA A 25 -2.86 8.06 -5.23
N ILE A 26 -1.95 8.82 -4.60
CA ILE A 26 -0.53 8.49 -4.52
C ILE A 26 -0.14 8.44 -3.03
N GLN A 27 0.48 7.34 -2.60
CA GLN A 27 1.02 7.20 -1.26
C GLN A 27 2.44 7.75 -1.21
N LEU A 28 2.66 8.78 -0.37
CA LEU A 28 3.94 9.43 -0.17
C LEU A 28 4.26 9.55 1.33
N THR A 29 5.54 9.72 1.64
CA THR A 29 6.00 10.12 2.97
C THR A 29 5.87 11.64 3.15
N ILE A 30 5.94 12.11 4.40
CA ILE A 30 5.89 13.54 4.73
C ILE A 30 6.96 14.33 3.96
N GLY A 31 8.17 13.77 3.84
CA GLY A 31 9.28 14.43 3.13
C GLY A 31 9.07 14.58 1.62
N GLN A 32 8.18 13.81 1.03
CA GLN A 32 7.92 13.80 -0.43
C GLN A 32 6.52 14.34 -0.80
N ALA A 33 5.64 14.54 0.16
CA ALA A 33 4.24 14.92 -0.07
C ALA A 33 4.09 16.22 -0.88
N LYS A 34 4.99 17.19 -0.68
CA LYS A 34 4.97 18.46 -1.42
C LYS A 34 5.19 18.30 -2.93
N LEU A 35 5.89 17.26 -3.38
CA LEU A 35 6.03 16.99 -4.82
C LEU A 35 4.67 16.80 -5.51
N LEU A 36 3.71 16.23 -4.80
CA LEU A 36 2.33 16.10 -5.27
C LEU A 36 1.52 17.37 -4.99
N GLN A 37 1.57 17.88 -3.75
CA GLN A 37 0.66 18.94 -3.31
C GLN A 37 0.97 20.31 -3.92
N ASP A 38 2.24 20.63 -4.18
CA ASP A 38 2.65 21.86 -4.86
C ASP A 38 2.45 21.80 -6.40
N ASN A 39 2.05 20.64 -6.95
CA ASN A 39 1.75 20.55 -8.37
C ASN A 39 0.47 21.34 -8.70
N PRO A 40 0.50 22.26 -9.71
CA PRO A 40 -0.63 23.15 -10.03
C PRO A 40 -1.80 22.44 -10.71
N ASN A 41 -1.68 21.17 -11.09
CA ASN A 41 -2.76 20.42 -11.71
C ASN A 41 -3.92 20.23 -10.71
N ARG A 42 -5.09 20.79 -11.02
CA ARG A 42 -6.28 20.70 -10.17
C ARG A 42 -6.89 19.29 -10.12
N SER A 43 -6.60 18.47 -11.12
CA SER A 43 -7.06 17.06 -11.21
C SER A 43 -5.99 16.09 -10.75
N LYS A 44 -5.03 16.53 -9.92
CA LYS A 44 -4.00 15.63 -9.38
C LYS A 44 -4.62 14.58 -8.46
N PRO A 45 -3.99 13.40 -8.35
CA PRO A 45 -4.39 12.34 -7.43
C PRO A 45 -4.44 12.81 -5.97
N ALA A 46 -5.29 12.18 -5.16
CA ALA A 46 -5.31 12.44 -3.73
C ALA A 46 -4.01 11.98 -3.05
N LEU A 47 -3.65 12.64 -1.95
CA LEU A 47 -2.49 12.23 -1.14
C LEU A 47 -2.90 11.20 -0.08
N VAL A 48 -2.25 10.04 -0.09
CA VAL A 48 -2.20 9.10 1.04
C VAL A 48 -0.90 9.34 1.79
N LEU A 49 -0.95 9.81 3.04
CA LEU A 49 0.25 10.15 3.79
C LEU A 49 0.72 9.00 4.68
N ARG A 50 1.96 8.51 4.45
CA ARG A 50 2.62 7.57 5.35
C ARG A 50 3.05 8.30 6.63
N THR A 51 2.61 7.78 7.76
CA THR A 51 2.80 8.41 9.07
C THR A 51 3.91 7.80 9.92
N ASP A 52 4.37 6.62 9.57
CA ASP A 52 5.47 5.94 10.25
C ASP A 52 6.65 5.66 9.31
N VAL A 53 7.82 5.57 9.90
CA VAL A 53 9.02 5.08 9.24
C VAL A 53 9.31 3.65 9.68
N ALA A 54 9.75 2.82 8.73
CA ALA A 54 10.21 1.46 8.96
C ALA A 54 11.53 1.24 8.23
N ASN A 55 12.40 0.38 8.77
CA ASN A 55 13.66 0.06 8.14
C ASN A 55 13.46 -0.99 7.04
N VAL A 56 13.07 -0.55 5.85
CA VAL A 56 12.71 -1.41 4.70
C VAL A 56 13.61 -1.20 3.48
N TYR A 57 14.71 -0.46 3.65
CA TYR A 57 15.63 -0.15 2.57
C TYR A 57 16.74 -1.20 2.44
N GLY A 58 17.17 -1.47 1.21
CA GLY A 58 18.21 -2.43 0.88
C GLY A 58 17.72 -3.57 0.00
N LYS A 59 18.64 -4.39 -0.51
CA LYS A 59 18.33 -5.57 -1.32
C LYS A 59 17.62 -6.66 -0.51
N VAL A 60 17.98 -6.76 0.76
CA VAL A 60 17.37 -7.64 1.75
C VAL A 60 16.83 -6.77 2.86
N ILE A 61 15.60 -6.99 3.29
CA ILE A 61 15.01 -6.23 4.41
C ILE A 61 15.82 -6.54 5.66
N PRO A 62 16.38 -5.51 6.35
CA PRO A 62 17.26 -5.72 7.50
C PRO A 62 16.56 -6.44 8.67
N ASP A 63 17.33 -7.20 9.44
CA ASP A 63 16.81 -7.86 10.66
C ASP A 63 16.28 -6.86 11.70
N HIS A 64 16.88 -5.67 11.76
CA HIS A 64 16.41 -4.59 12.61
C HIS A 64 15.27 -3.83 11.94
N LEU A 65 14.07 -4.32 12.12
CA LEU A 65 12.84 -3.65 11.69
C LEU A 65 12.21 -2.88 12.84
N PHE A 66 11.70 -1.70 12.56
CA PHE A 66 10.98 -0.86 13.52
C PHE A 66 9.81 -0.15 12.84
N SER A 67 8.89 0.39 13.64
CA SER A 67 7.87 1.34 13.20
C SER A 67 7.83 2.49 14.20
N ILE A 68 8.14 3.69 13.72
CA ILE A 68 8.20 4.91 14.54
C ILE A 68 7.35 5.98 13.87
N LEU A 69 6.39 6.55 14.61
CA LEU A 69 5.59 7.66 14.11
C LEU A 69 6.44 8.91 13.90
N LEU A 70 6.17 9.63 12.84
CA LEU A 70 6.68 10.98 12.62
C LEU A 70 5.97 11.95 13.56
N GLY A 71 6.63 13.06 13.94
CA GLY A 71 6.05 14.04 14.88
C GLY A 71 4.75 14.66 14.34
N ASP A 72 3.69 14.65 15.15
CA ASP A 72 2.35 15.19 14.84
C ASP A 72 1.82 14.78 13.45
N PRO A 73 1.78 13.49 13.11
CA PRO A 73 1.61 13.05 11.73
C PRO A 73 0.23 13.42 11.17
N VAL A 74 -0.83 13.39 11.98
CA VAL A 74 -2.18 13.74 11.51
C VAL A 74 -2.33 15.23 11.30
N LEU A 75 -1.76 16.08 12.18
CA LEU A 75 -1.72 17.52 11.94
C LEU A 75 -0.95 17.87 10.67
N GLN A 76 0.16 17.18 10.41
CA GLN A 76 0.88 17.35 9.15
C GLN A 76 0.06 16.88 7.94
N ALA A 77 -0.70 15.79 8.06
CA ALA A 77 -1.61 15.33 7.01
C ALA A 77 -2.67 16.38 6.67
N VAL A 78 -3.29 16.99 7.68
CA VAL A 78 -4.24 18.10 7.50
C VAL A 78 -3.59 19.28 6.78
N ARG A 79 -2.39 19.69 7.18
CA ARG A 79 -1.65 20.80 6.53
C ARG A 79 -1.23 20.51 5.10
N LEU A 80 -1.04 19.24 4.77
CA LEU A 80 -0.66 18.77 3.44
C LEU A 80 -1.87 18.39 2.58
N ASP A 81 -3.09 18.63 3.06
CA ASP A 81 -4.33 18.26 2.34
C ASP A 81 -4.34 16.76 1.96
N ALA A 82 -3.97 15.90 2.90
CA ALA A 82 -4.04 14.47 2.70
C ALA A 82 -5.48 13.97 2.85
N ALA A 83 -5.89 13.05 1.97
CA ALA A 83 -7.22 12.43 2.03
C ALA A 83 -7.30 11.33 3.10
N ILE A 84 -6.18 10.70 3.44
CA ILE A 84 -6.09 9.59 4.39
C ILE A 84 -4.65 9.43 4.88
N VAL A 85 -4.49 8.98 6.12
CA VAL A 85 -3.18 8.59 6.65
C VAL A 85 -3.04 7.07 6.66
N VAL A 86 -1.80 6.58 6.55
CA VAL A 86 -1.51 5.14 6.56
C VAL A 86 -0.38 4.80 7.52
N VAL A 87 -0.54 3.69 8.27
CA VAL A 87 0.43 3.18 9.26
C VAL A 87 0.57 1.66 9.16
N ASN A 88 1.76 1.15 9.46
CA ASN A 88 2.03 -0.29 9.47
C ASN A 88 1.47 -0.99 10.73
N LEU A 89 1.04 -2.24 10.55
CA LEU A 89 0.85 -3.24 11.59
C LEU A 89 1.70 -4.47 11.23
N LEU A 90 2.96 -4.47 11.69
CA LEU A 90 3.94 -5.49 11.33
C LEU A 90 3.89 -6.66 12.30
N ASP A 91 3.77 -7.88 11.77
CA ASP A 91 3.87 -9.12 12.54
C ASP A 91 5.02 -9.98 12.01
N ARG A 92 6.08 -10.09 12.81
CA ARG A 92 7.26 -10.88 12.48
C ARG A 92 7.47 -11.96 13.55
N PRO A 93 7.63 -13.23 13.17
CA PRO A 93 7.96 -14.30 14.11
C PRO A 93 9.20 -13.94 14.95
N GLY A 94 9.10 -14.17 16.26
CA GLY A 94 10.19 -13.89 17.20
C GLY A 94 10.42 -12.42 17.57
N ARG A 95 9.57 -11.49 17.06
CA ARG A 95 9.71 -10.05 17.33
C ARG A 95 8.38 -9.41 17.80
N PRO A 96 7.81 -9.88 18.92
CA PRO A 96 6.52 -9.37 19.42
C PRO A 96 6.56 -7.87 19.76
N GLU A 97 7.71 -7.35 20.19
CA GLU A 97 7.90 -5.93 20.51
C GLU A 97 7.66 -4.99 19.31
N LEU A 98 7.88 -5.50 18.09
CA LEU A 98 7.60 -4.75 16.86
C LEU A 98 6.08 -4.57 16.67
N LYS A 99 5.33 -5.66 16.85
CA LYS A 99 3.86 -5.64 16.76
C LYS A 99 3.27 -4.73 17.85
N ASP A 100 3.77 -4.82 19.07
CA ASP A 100 3.36 -3.95 20.18
C ASP A 100 3.62 -2.46 19.88
N ALA A 101 4.75 -2.14 19.27
CA ALA A 101 5.06 -0.77 18.83
C ALA A 101 4.06 -0.29 17.77
N CYS A 102 3.75 -1.12 16.78
CA CYS A 102 2.76 -0.80 15.74
C CYS A 102 1.36 -0.57 16.35
N ILE A 103 0.93 -1.40 17.29
CA ILE A 103 -0.36 -1.24 17.98
C ILE A 103 -0.41 0.10 18.73
N ARG A 104 0.64 0.46 19.47
CA ARG A 104 0.72 1.77 20.14
C ARG A 104 0.65 2.93 19.16
N ASN A 105 1.32 2.81 18.02
CA ASN A 105 1.27 3.80 16.95
C ASN A 105 -0.16 3.97 16.41
N ILE A 106 -0.85 2.88 16.12
CA ILE A 106 -2.24 2.90 15.61
C ILE A 106 -3.18 3.55 16.63
N MET A 107 -3.09 3.18 17.90
CA MET A 107 -3.92 3.76 18.96
C MET A 107 -3.68 5.28 19.10
N THR A 108 -2.42 5.73 19.01
CA THR A 108 -2.06 7.15 19.04
C THR A 108 -2.64 7.88 17.83
N LEU A 109 -2.53 7.29 16.65
CA LEU A 109 -3.08 7.89 15.41
C LEU A 109 -4.59 7.92 15.43
N LYS A 110 -5.25 6.85 15.90
CA LYS A 110 -6.72 6.78 15.91
C LYS A 110 -7.34 7.93 16.68
N ALA A 111 -6.81 8.26 17.86
CA ALA A 111 -7.28 9.40 18.64
C ALA A 111 -7.11 10.74 17.90
N GLN A 112 -5.98 10.94 17.21
CA GLN A 112 -5.75 12.14 16.41
C GLN A 112 -6.63 12.17 15.15
N CYS A 113 -6.81 11.04 14.48
CA CYS A 113 -7.67 10.89 13.32
C CYS A 113 -9.13 11.26 13.65
N GLU A 114 -9.65 10.77 14.76
CA GLU A 114 -11.00 11.13 15.24
C GLU A 114 -11.13 12.64 15.52
N HIS A 115 -10.10 13.23 16.13
CA HIS A 115 -10.11 14.66 16.43
C HIS A 115 -10.18 15.54 15.17
N TYR A 116 -9.49 15.15 14.10
CA TYR A 116 -9.40 15.93 12.85
C TYR A 116 -10.36 15.45 11.75
N GLY A 117 -11.11 14.37 11.99
CA GLY A 117 -11.93 13.75 10.94
C GLY A 117 -11.09 13.13 9.80
N MET A 118 -9.85 12.71 10.08
CA MET A 118 -8.93 12.13 9.11
C MET A 118 -9.12 10.60 9.06
N PRO A 119 -9.43 10.00 7.90
CA PRO A 119 -9.50 8.54 7.79
C PRO A 119 -8.15 7.86 8.09
N LEU A 120 -8.20 6.68 8.71
CA LEU A 120 -7.03 5.87 9.07
C LEU A 120 -6.98 4.59 8.25
N MET A 121 -5.96 4.44 7.40
CA MET A 121 -5.62 3.19 6.75
C MET A 121 -4.59 2.43 7.59
N VAL A 122 -4.88 1.17 7.92
CA VAL A 122 -3.91 0.28 8.57
C VAL A 122 -3.41 -0.74 7.56
N GLU A 123 -2.08 -0.93 7.54
CA GLU A 123 -1.39 -1.89 6.66
C GLU A 123 -0.88 -3.09 7.46
N PRO A 124 -1.72 -4.15 7.66
CA PRO A 124 -1.27 -5.40 8.29
C PRO A 124 -0.34 -6.17 7.37
N LEU A 125 0.84 -6.50 7.88
CA LEU A 125 1.93 -7.17 7.17
C LEU A 125 2.42 -8.35 7.98
N VAL A 126 2.12 -9.56 7.50
CA VAL A 126 2.72 -10.79 8.04
C VAL A 126 4.05 -11.04 7.35
N MET A 127 5.06 -11.36 8.12
CA MET A 127 6.42 -11.58 7.63
C MET A 127 6.93 -12.97 7.99
N LYS A 128 7.77 -13.53 7.12
CA LYS A 128 8.53 -14.76 7.32
C LYS A 128 9.99 -14.55 6.95
N ASP A 129 10.85 -15.42 7.44
CA ASP A 129 12.27 -15.42 7.06
C ASP A 129 12.41 -15.64 5.56
N ALA A 130 13.30 -14.87 4.93
CA ALA A 130 13.63 -15.03 3.53
C ALA A 130 14.86 -15.94 3.36
N SER A 131 14.85 -16.80 2.33
CA SER A 131 15.97 -17.71 2.03
C SER A 131 17.30 -16.99 1.78
N ALA A 132 17.25 -15.74 1.33
CA ALA A 132 18.44 -14.91 1.09
C ALA A 132 18.89 -14.11 2.33
N GLY A 133 18.34 -14.39 3.51
CA GLY A 133 18.51 -13.60 4.73
C GLY A 133 17.51 -12.46 4.86
N GLY A 134 17.32 -11.93 6.09
CA GLY A 134 16.26 -10.99 6.39
C GLY A 134 14.88 -11.64 6.30
N TYR A 135 13.86 -10.92 5.84
CA TYR A 135 12.50 -11.44 5.76
C TYR A 135 11.73 -10.88 4.56
N THR A 136 10.63 -11.56 4.26
CA THR A 136 9.69 -11.22 3.18
C THR A 136 8.26 -11.29 3.69
N SER A 137 7.29 -10.83 2.89
CA SER A 137 5.88 -11.01 3.20
C SER A 137 5.52 -12.50 3.22
N ASP A 138 4.59 -12.87 4.10
CA ASP A 138 3.98 -14.19 4.14
C ASP A 138 2.53 -14.11 3.64
N GLY A 139 2.23 -14.85 2.56
CA GLY A 139 0.89 -14.89 1.94
C GLY A 139 -0.03 -15.96 2.53
N GLU A 140 0.36 -16.61 3.63
CA GLU A 140 -0.42 -17.66 4.26
C GLU A 140 -1.70 -17.11 4.90
N LEU A 141 -2.86 -17.57 4.42
CA LEU A 141 -4.18 -17.06 4.81
C LEU A 141 -4.39 -17.08 6.33
N GLU A 142 -4.07 -18.20 6.97
CA GLU A 142 -4.25 -18.41 8.42
C GLU A 142 -3.47 -17.41 9.29
N LYS A 143 -2.42 -16.81 8.75
CA LYS A 143 -1.63 -15.77 9.43
C LYS A 143 -2.16 -14.37 9.10
N ILE A 144 -2.63 -14.16 7.88
CA ILE A 144 -3.18 -12.87 7.43
C ILE A 144 -4.48 -12.54 8.18
N LEU A 145 -5.40 -13.50 8.29
CA LEU A 145 -6.72 -13.26 8.86
C LEU A 145 -6.70 -12.71 10.30
N PRO A 146 -5.94 -13.27 11.25
CA PRO A 146 -5.88 -12.71 12.61
C PRO A 146 -5.30 -11.30 12.65
N LEU A 147 -4.29 -11.00 11.83
CA LEU A 147 -3.67 -9.68 11.80
C LEU A 147 -4.60 -8.63 11.18
N VAL A 148 -5.31 -8.99 10.10
CA VAL A 148 -6.35 -8.15 9.49
C VAL A 148 -7.48 -7.89 10.50
N ARG A 149 -7.94 -8.94 11.21
CA ARG A 149 -8.95 -8.78 12.26
C ARG A 149 -8.47 -7.83 13.35
N GLN A 150 -7.22 -7.92 13.78
CA GLN A 150 -6.66 -7.00 14.75
C GLN A 150 -6.66 -5.54 14.25
N ALA A 151 -6.33 -5.31 12.97
CA ALA A 151 -6.41 -3.97 12.38
C ALA A 151 -7.84 -3.40 12.39
N VAL A 152 -8.85 -4.24 12.10
CA VAL A 152 -10.27 -3.87 12.20
C VAL A 152 -10.64 -3.48 13.64
N GLU A 153 -10.27 -4.29 14.63
CA GLU A 153 -10.56 -4.04 16.04
C GLU A 153 -9.83 -2.79 16.59
N LEU A 154 -8.69 -2.42 16.01
CA LEU A 154 -7.97 -1.18 16.35
C LEU A 154 -8.60 0.06 15.70
N GLY A 155 -9.68 -0.09 14.94
CA GLY A 155 -10.48 1.02 14.42
C GLY A 155 -9.98 1.55 13.08
N ALA A 156 -9.41 0.71 12.22
CA ALA A 156 -9.10 1.11 10.85
C ALA A 156 -10.36 1.49 10.07
N ASP A 157 -10.28 2.57 9.29
CA ASP A 157 -11.33 2.99 8.36
C ASP A 157 -11.12 2.36 6.96
N VAL A 158 -9.87 1.98 6.64
CA VAL A 158 -9.47 1.26 5.43
C VAL A 158 -8.38 0.25 5.80
N ILE A 159 -8.42 -0.94 5.22
CA ILE A 159 -7.38 -1.95 5.36
C ILE A 159 -6.56 -2.03 4.06
N LYS A 160 -5.22 -2.03 4.18
CA LYS A 160 -4.29 -2.31 3.08
C LYS A 160 -3.60 -3.64 3.37
N ALA A 161 -4.19 -4.76 2.94
CA ALA A 161 -3.73 -6.10 3.27
C ALA A 161 -2.83 -6.72 2.19
N ASP A 162 -1.94 -7.63 2.60
CA ASP A 162 -1.18 -8.46 1.69
C ASP A 162 -2.09 -9.35 0.83
N PRO A 163 -1.68 -9.65 -0.42
CA PRO A 163 -2.31 -10.73 -1.18
C PRO A 163 -2.08 -12.07 -0.48
N THR A 164 -3.08 -12.94 -0.56
CA THR A 164 -2.94 -14.35 -0.17
C THR A 164 -2.12 -15.12 -1.21
N ASP A 165 -1.46 -16.22 -0.81
CA ASP A 165 -0.71 -17.08 -1.72
C ASP A 165 -1.59 -17.59 -2.87
N ASN A 166 -2.87 -17.89 -2.58
CA ASN A 166 -3.89 -18.15 -3.59
C ASN A 166 -4.89 -16.98 -3.63
N ALA A 167 -4.91 -16.22 -4.72
CA ALA A 167 -5.77 -15.05 -4.89
C ALA A 167 -7.28 -15.36 -4.77
N ALA A 168 -7.69 -16.60 -5.06
CA ALA A 168 -9.09 -17.04 -4.92
C ALA A 168 -9.57 -17.07 -3.46
N ASP A 169 -8.66 -17.15 -2.49
CA ASP A 169 -8.97 -17.16 -1.06
C ASP A 169 -9.15 -15.75 -0.47
N TYR A 170 -8.93 -14.70 -1.29
CA TYR A 170 -8.98 -13.31 -0.80
C TYR A 170 -10.35 -12.90 -0.25
N HIS A 171 -11.43 -13.57 -0.65
CA HIS A 171 -12.77 -13.36 -0.08
C HIS A 171 -12.84 -13.59 1.43
N HIS A 172 -11.96 -14.41 2.00
CA HIS A 172 -11.86 -14.59 3.45
C HIS A 172 -11.31 -13.33 4.12
N VAL A 173 -10.34 -12.65 3.51
CA VAL A 173 -9.81 -11.36 3.99
C VAL A 173 -10.90 -10.31 3.94
N VAL A 174 -11.62 -10.20 2.82
CA VAL A 174 -12.77 -9.29 2.67
C VAL A 174 -13.83 -9.56 3.73
N LYS A 175 -14.17 -10.82 3.97
CA LYS A 175 -15.16 -11.23 4.98
C LYS A 175 -14.75 -10.80 6.40
N VAL A 176 -13.47 -10.91 6.76
CA VAL A 176 -12.97 -10.50 8.08
C VAL A 176 -13.03 -8.99 8.26
N CYS A 177 -12.85 -8.21 7.19
CA CYS A 177 -12.97 -6.75 7.21
C CYS A 177 -14.43 -6.26 7.37
N GLY A 178 -15.42 -7.10 7.07
CA GLY A 178 -16.83 -6.73 7.19
C GLY A 178 -17.21 -5.57 6.26
N ALA A 179 -17.63 -4.44 6.82
CA ALA A 179 -17.98 -3.23 6.06
C ALA A 179 -16.77 -2.34 5.73
N ILE A 180 -15.58 -2.63 6.29
CA ILE A 180 -14.38 -1.83 6.06
C ILE A 180 -13.79 -2.19 4.70
N PRO A 181 -13.56 -1.23 3.78
CA PRO A 181 -12.97 -1.51 2.48
C PRO A 181 -11.55 -2.03 2.64
N VAL A 182 -11.22 -3.09 1.88
CA VAL A 182 -9.88 -3.65 1.84
C VAL A 182 -9.24 -3.43 0.47
N LEU A 183 -8.04 -2.86 0.47
CA LEU A 183 -7.19 -2.63 -0.68
C LEU A 183 -6.06 -3.64 -0.67
N VAL A 184 -5.80 -4.28 -1.82
CA VAL A 184 -4.75 -5.30 -1.92
C VAL A 184 -3.38 -4.65 -2.11
N ARG A 185 -2.42 -5.02 -1.29
CA ARG A 185 -1.02 -4.59 -1.42
C ARG A 185 -0.31 -5.29 -2.59
N GLY A 186 0.64 -4.59 -3.23
CA GLY A 186 1.23 -5.05 -4.50
C GLY A 186 2.20 -6.24 -4.43
N GLY A 187 2.75 -6.59 -3.29
CA GLY A 187 3.76 -7.66 -3.21
C GLY A 187 5.06 -7.37 -3.99
N GLY A 188 5.77 -8.45 -4.39
CA GLY A 188 6.95 -8.41 -5.24
C GLY A 188 6.63 -8.05 -6.70
N ARG A 189 7.68 -7.72 -7.48
CA ARG A 189 7.54 -7.49 -8.91
C ARG A 189 7.28 -8.80 -9.65
N VAL A 190 6.28 -8.80 -10.53
CA VAL A 190 5.87 -9.92 -11.37
C VAL A 190 5.70 -9.45 -12.82
N SER A 191 5.36 -10.35 -13.74
CA SER A 191 5.01 -9.99 -15.12
C SER A 191 3.70 -9.20 -15.18
N ASP A 192 3.49 -8.45 -16.27
CA ASP A 192 2.27 -7.67 -16.47
C ASP A 192 1.03 -8.58 -16.49
N GLU A 193 1.10 -9.69 -17.17
CA GLU A 193 0.01 -10.67 -17.25
C GLU A 193 -0.34 -11.26 -15.88
N GLU A 194 0.66 -11.62 -15.08
CA GLU A 194 0.47 -12.12 -13.72
C GLU A 194 -0.12 -11.05 -12.80
N LEU A 195 0.38 -9.80 -12.89
CA LEU A 195 -0.13 -8.68 -12.11
C LEU A 195 -1.60 -8.41 -12.41
N LEU A 196 -1.95 -8.29 -13.70
CA LEU A 196 -3.33 -7.99 -14.12
C LEU A 196 -4.27 -9.16 -13.81
N SER A 197 -3.84 -10.41 -14.01
CA SER A 197 -4.63 -11.60 -13.69
C SER A 197 -4.92 -11.71 -12.21
N ARG A 198 -3.90 -11.50 -11.35
CA ARG A 198 -4.06 -11.45 -9.90
C ARG A 198 -4.98 -10.31 -9.49
N THR A 199 -4.83 -9.14 -10.10
CA THR A 199 -5.71 -7.98 -9.83
C THR A 199 -7.16 -8.30 -10.17
N ALA A 200 -7.42 -8.87 -11.34
CA ALA A 200 -8.78 -9.30 -11.72
C ALA A 200 -9.38 -10.28 -10.71
N GLU A 201 -8.59 -11.26 -10.24
CA GLU A 201 -9.09 -12.26 -9.30
C GLU A 201 -9.40 -11.64 -7.93
N VAL A 202 -8.50 -10.84 -7.34
CA VAL A 202 -8.78 -10.24 -6.01
C VAL A 202 -9.96 -9.26 -6.05
N LEU A 203 -10.15 -8.52 -7.14
CA LEU A 203 -11.33 -7.67 -7.33
C LEU A 203 -12.61 -8.50 -7.41
N LYS A 204 -12.59 -9.63 -8.13
CA LYS A 204 -13.69 -10.59 -8.19
C LYS A 204 -14.00 -11.18 -6.81
N GLN A 205 -13.00 -11.37 -5.95
CA GLN A 205 -13.16 -11.83 -4.57
C GLN A 205 -13.67 -10.74 -3.61
N GLY A 206 -13.91 -9.52 -4.09
CA GLY A 206 -14.53 -8.44 -3.33
C GLY A 206 -13.57 -7.40 -2.75
N ALA A 207 -12.29 -7.41 -3.13
CA ALA A 207 -11.40 -6.30 -2.79
C ALA A 207 -11.94 -4.98 -3.34
N ALA A 208 -11.89 -3.91 -2.55
CA ALA A 208 -12.38 -2.59 -2.93
C ALA A 208 -11.41 -1.85 -3.86
N GLY A 209 -10.15 -2.31 -3.98
CA GLY A 209 -9.14 -1.71 -4.82
C GLY A 209 -7.75 -2.28 -4.55
N ILE A 210 -6.73 -1.55 -5.00
CA ILE A 210 -5.32 -1.96 -4.93
C ILE A 210 -4.43 -0.81 -4.46
N VAL A 211 -3.29 -1.14 -3.83
CA VAL A 211 -2.21 -0.19 -3.53
C VAL A 211 -0.88 -0.82 -3.98
N TYR A 212 -0.50 -0.52 -5.20
CA TYR A 212 0.70 -1.09 -5.82
C TYR A 212 1.85 -0.07 -5.87
N GLY A 213 3.05 -0.50 -5.51
CA GLY A 213 4.27 0.29 -5.58
C GLY A 213 5.21 -0.23 -6.67
N ARG A 214 6.07 -1.20 -6.33
CA ARG A 214 7.16 -1.70 -7.18
C ARG A 214 6.72 -2.16 -8.58
N ASN A 215 5.55 -2.74 -8.72
CA ASN A 215 5.01 -3.15 -10.02
C ASN A 215 4.66 -1.94 -10.92
N ILE A 216 4.48 -0.76 -10.35
CA ILE A 216 4.23 0.49 -11.08
C ILE A 216 5.52 1.28 -11.25
N ILE A 217 6.16 1.65 -10.14
CA ILE A 217 7.31 2.58 -10.17
C ILE A 217 8.53 2.01 -10.89
N ALA A 218 8.78 0.70 -10.77
CA ALA A 218 9.86 0.01 -11.46
C ALA A 218 9.47 -0.56 -12.84
N HIS A 219 8.27 -0.25 -13.34
CA HIS A 219 7.82 -0.67 -14.66
C HIS A 219 8.47 0.19 -15.75
N PRO A 220 8.86 -0.37 -16.92
CA PRO A 220 9.40 0.42 -18.03
C PRO A 220 8.46 1.52 -18.55
N LYS A 221 7.15 1.31 -18.39
CA LYS A 221 6.09 2.25 -18.80
C LYS A 221 5.13 2.51 -17.64
N PRO A 222 5.55 3.24 -16.56
CA PRO A 222 4.75 3.35 -15.33
C PRO A 222 3.39 4.02 -15.57
N ALA A 223 3.29 4.99 -16.46
CA ALA A 223 2.02 5.63 -16.80
C ALA A 223 1.05 4.66 -17.50
N LYS A 224 1.54 3.73 -18.33
CA LYS A 224 0.68 2.80 -19.06
C LYS A 224 0.15 1.68 -18.16
N ILE A 225 1.01 1.09 -17.32
CA ILE A 225 0.55 0.08 -16.36
C ILE A 225 -0.45 0.68 -15.36
N THR A 226 -0.24 1.94 -14.94
CA THR A 226 -1.21 2.64 -14.07
C THR A 226 -2.55 2.80 -14.78
N LYS A 227 -2.58 3.28 -16.03
CA LYS A 227 -3.82 3.41 -16.82
C LYS A 227 -4.53 2.08 -17.04
N ALA A 228 -3.80 1.01 -17.30
CA ALA A 228 -4.35 -0.33 -17.43
C ALA A 228 -5.02 -0.80 -16.13
N LEU A 229 -4.38 -0.60 -14.98
CA LEU A 229 -4.94 -0.92 -13.68
C LEU A 229 -6.17 -0.06 -13.36
N MET A 230 -6.15 1.25 -13.66
CA MET A 230 -7.29 2.15 -13.47
C MET A 230 -8.49 1.72 -14.31
N SER A 231 -8.28 1.32 -15.58
CA SER A 231 -9.38 0.81 -16.41
C SER A 231 -9.98 -0.49 -15.89
N MET A 232 -9.18 -1.38 -15.30
CA MET A 232 -9.69 -2.59 -14.65
C MET A 232 -10.54 -2.27 -13.42
N LEU A 233 -10.12 -1.28 -12.61
CA LEU A 233 -10.82 -0.87 -11.39
C LEU A 233 -12.14 -0.18 -11.67
N HIS A 234 -12.17 0.76 -12.61
CA HIS A 234 -13.31 1.65 -12.82
C HIS A 234 -14.18 1.26 -14.02
N ASP A 235 -13.55 0.75 -15.12
CA ASP A 235 -14.26 0.41 -16.35
C ASP A 235 -14.52 -1.09 -16.50
N LYS A 236 -14.07 -1.92 -15.53
CA LYS A 236 -14.16 -3.38 -15.55
C LYS A 236 -13.50 -4.02 -16.79
N THR A 237 -12.44 -3.37 -17.29
CA THR A 237 -11.66 -3.83 -18.44
C THR A 237 -11.08 -5.22 -18.18
N SER A 238 -11.15 -6.10 -19.15
CA SER A 238 -10.57 -7.44 -19.07
C SER A 238 -9.03 -7.41 -19.07
N VAL A 239 -8.41 -8.49 -18.58
CA VAL A 239 -6.94 -8.64 -18.58
C VAL A 239 -6.36 -8.46 -19.99
N SER A 240 -7.00 -9.06 -21.01
CA SER A 240 -6.54 -8.98 -22.39
C SER A 240 -6.60 -7.56 -22.98
N GLU A 241 -7.61 -6.78 -22.61
CA GLU A 241 -7.73 -5.38 -23.01
C GLU A 241 -6.74 -4.49 -22.24
N ALA A 242 -6.56 -4.72 -20.95
CA ALA A 242 -5.58 -4.02 -20.14
C ALA A 242 -4.14 -4.23 -20.65
N LEU A 243 -3.78 -5.45 -21.10
CA LEU A 243 -2.49 -5.72 -21.74
C LEU A 243 -2.28 -4.92 -23.03
N LYS A 244 -3.34 -4.68 -23.81
CA LYS A 244 -3.25 -3.83 -25.02
C LYS A 244 -2.93 -2.35 -24.65
N ILE A 245 -3.45 -1.84 -23.54
CA ILE A 245 -3.13 -0.47 -23.06
C ILE A 245 -1.63 -0.34 -22.76
N ILE A 246 -1.00 -1.38 -22.19
CA ILE A 246 0.43 -1.38 -21.89
C ILE A 246 1.27 -1.45 -23.17
N SER A 247 0.80 -2.24 -24.14
CA SER A 247 1.53 -2.49 -25.40
C SER A 247 1.46 -1.31 -26.37
N ALA A 248 0.35 -0.58 -26.39
CA ALA A 248 0.15 0.62 -27.21
C ALA A 248 1.14 1.73 -26.87
#